data_a0d624b8fde7e2fdf1471415aa78d047
#
_entry.id   a0d624b8fde7e2fdf1471415aa78d047
#
_cell.length_a   1.000
_cell.length_b   1.000
_cell.length_c   1.000
_cell.angle_alpha   90.00
_cell.angle_beta   90.00
_cell.angle_gamma   90.00
#
_symmetry.space_group_name_H-M   'P 1'
#
loop_
_entity.id
_entity.type
_entity.pdbx_description
1 polymer ?
#
loop_
_entity_poly.entity_id
_entity_poly.type
_entity_poly.pdbx_seq_one_letter_code
_entity_poly.pdbx_strand_id
1 'polypeptide(L)'
;IADVARLTPMASSTKGAKGGISFAGANNRYNSFLIDGTVSNDVFGLTDSGTNGGQTEANPISMETIEEIQVVIAPYDVRQSGFTGGGINAVTKSGTNTYKGSAYSYFRNQDLVGKGANGQPIADQTTQTYGATLGGPIIKDKLFFFVSGEYYNSKSPETDYSQSVDGFVTANQIKELAQIYKQHTGYTLDDTFKPRVPKLWSTNVMSRIDWNINEDHKLMLRYSFTGASKDRYTTSASDYYFYDAAFDQVNRTHSVVAELQSRFANTLWNELRAGWTSVRDWREAHAPAGAPNVSVTLTNPTSTGSDRTNTVYLGTEYCSHANRLEQDIFTLTDNLTWYKGNHTLTFGIHNEFYKMYNVYAQNATGNWSFNSLEDFRNNKANSFSYTYFNTNDLDADGNWGGKFGAAQLGLYIQDEWRPNADFTLTYGMRIDNPVLFDKPTVNDEFNNSDLAKKHNVRIGDVPSGKLLYSPRVGFRWFVDKEH
;
A
#
# COMPACT_ATOMS: atom_id res chain seq x y z
N ILE A 1 3.70 -10.77 7.45
CA ILE A 1 4.85 -9.88 7.79
C ILE A 1 4.52 -9.06 9.04
N ALA A 2 3.35 -8.41 9.08
CA ALA A 2 2.95 -7.61 10.25
C ALA A 2 2.97 -8.42 11.56
N ASP A 3 2.54 -9.68 11.53
CA ASP A 3 2.53 -10.55 12.72
C ASP A 3 3.95 -10.88 13.20
N VAL A 4 4.90 -11.07 12.27
CA VAL A 4 6.32 -11.30 12.62
C VAL A 4 6.95 -10.03 13.17
N ALA A 5 6.71 -8.89 12.53
CA ALA A 5 7.27 -7.61 13.00
C ALA A 5 6.77 -7.22 14.41
N ARG A 6 5.55 -7.64 14.81
CA ARG A 6 5.01 -7.43 16.17
C ARG A 6 5.73 -8.22 17.25
N LEU A 7 6.53 -9.23 16.90
CA LEU A 7 7.38 -9.94 17.87
C LEU A 7 8.61 -9.11 18.28
N THR A 8 8.89 -8.03 17.55
CA THR A 8 10.00 -7.13 17.87
C THR A 8 9.62 -6.25 19.06
N PRO A 9 10.50 -6.08 20.06
CA PRO A 9 10.28 -5.13 21.15
C PRO A 9 9.97 -3.73 20.60
N MET A 10 9.10 -2.98 21.30
CA MET A 10 8.60 -1.65 20.91
C MET A 10 7.73 -1.61 19.64
N ALA A 11 7.38 -2.74 19.03
CA ALA A 11 6.39 -2.78 17.96
C ALA A 11 4.97 -2.91 18.51
N SER A 12 4.05 -2.11 18.00
CA SER A 12 2.63 -2.18 18.35
C SER A 12 1.75 -2.06 17.09
N SER A 13 0.56 -2.62 17.13
CA SER A 13 -0.43 -2.49 16.04
C SER A 13 -1.69 -1.83 16.56
N THR A 14 -2.16 -0.80 15.88
CA THR A 14 -3.32 0.00 16.28
C THR A 14 -4.66 -0.66 15.95
N LYS A 15 -4.70 -1.59 15.00
CA LYS A 15 -5.93 -2.24 14.50
C LYS A 15 -5.80 -3.75 14.34
N GLY A 16 -5.02 -4.43 15.20
CA GLY A 16 -4.75 -5.86 15.08
C GLY A 16 -3.93 -6.23 13.84
N ALA A 17 -4.17 -7.41 13.25
CA ALA A 17 -3.39 -7.92 12.11
C ALA A 17 -3.54 -7.11 10.81
N LYS A 18 -4.58 -6.31 10.69
CA LYS A 18 -4.89 -5.48 9.50
C LYS A 18 -4.41 -4.03 9.62
N GLY A 19 -3.93 -3.62 10.78
CA GLY A 19 -3.45 -2.25 11.01
C GLY A 19 -1.98 -2.09 10.70
N GLY A 20 -1.56 -0.84 10.52
CA GLY A 20 -0.15 -0.50 10.40
C GLY A 20 0.63 -0.79 11.68
N ILE A 21 1.90 -1.07 11.56
CA ILE A 21 2.80 -1.29 12.69
C ILE A 21 3.41 0.05 13.09
N SER A 22 3.30 0.39 14.36
CA SER A 22 4.03 1.49 14.97
C SER A 22 5.28 0.94 15.66
N PHE A 23 6.43 1.53 15.39
CA PHE A 23 7.66 1.26 16.12
C PHE A 23 7.98 2.45 17.02
N ALA A 24 8.23 2.17 18.30
CA ALA A 24 8.54 3.19 19.32
C ALA A 24 7.54 4.36 19.38
N GLY A 25 6.27 4.10 19.06
CA GLY A 25 5.22 5.13 19.06
C GLY A 25 5.17 6.00 17.79
N ALA A 26 6.06 5.81 16.82
CA ALA A 26 6.03 6.55 15.55
C ALA A 26 4.82 6.13 14.69
N ASN A 27 4.31 7.05 13.88
CA ASN A 27 3.26 6.73 12.92
C ASN A 27 3.78 5.71 11.90
N ASN A 28 2.97 4.70 11.56
CA ASN A 28 3.31 3.63 10.62
C ASN A 28 3.74 4.13 9.22
N ARG A 29 3.31 5.31 8.80
CA ARG A 29 3.73 5.94 7.53
C ARG A 29 5.21 6.32 7.49
N TYR A 30 5.86 6.38 8.66
CA TYR A 30 7.29 6.67 8.77
C TYR A 30 8.15 5.43 8.91
N ASN A 31 7.60 4.25 8.63
CA ASN A 31 8.36 3.02 8.50
C ASN A 31 8.90 2.85 7.09
N SER A 32 10.01 2.12 6.97
CA SER A 32 10.51 1.63 5.68
C SER A 32 10.20 0.15 5.54
N PHE A 33 9.67 -0.25 4.39
CA PHE A 33 9.49 -1.65 4.03
C PHE A 33 10.28 -1.96 2.76
N LEU A 34 11.22 -2.87 2.87
CA LEU A 34 12.12 -3.28 1.80
C LEU A 34 11.94 -4.76 1.48
N ILE A 35 12.17 -5.12 0.21
CA ILE A 35 12.30 -6.52 -0.22
C ILE A 35 13.63 -6.62 -0.95
N ASP A 36 14.57 -7.43 -0.41
CA ASP A 36 15.98 -7.50 -0.85
C ASP A 36 16.61 -6.09 -0.98
N GLY A 37 16.33 -5.23 0.02
CA GLY A 37 16.84 -3.87 0.08
C GLY A 37 16.27 -2.88 -0.94
N THR A 38 15.24 -3.26 -1.71
CA THR A 38 14.51 -2.37 -2.62
C THR A 38 13.22 -1.90 -1.99
N VAL A 39 12.92 -0.60 -2.14
CA VAL A 39 11.75 0.05 -1.54
C VAL A 39 10.45 -0.57 -2.04
N SER A 40 9.59 -0.96 -1.10
CA SER A 40 8.23 -1.45 -1.32
C SER A 40 7.21 -0.67 -0.48
N ASN A 41 7.52 0.58 -0.16
CA ASN A 41 6.65 1.47 0.59
C ASN A 41 5.52 2.00 -0.27
N ASP A 42 4.37 2.26 0.35
CA ASP A 42 3.35 3.17 -0.19
C ASP A 42 3.84 4.62 -0.03
N VAL A 43 4.57 5.11 -1.02
CA VAL A 43 5.16 6.46 -1.00
C VAL A 43 4.10 7.57 -1.14
N PHE A 44 2.91 7.25 -1.64
CA PHE A 44 1.78 8.19 -1.71
C PHE A 44 1.00 8.28 -0.38
N GLY A 45 1.12 7.27 0.48
CA GLY A 45 0.59 7.29 1.85
C GLY A 45 -0.92 6.99 1.97
N LEU A 46 -1.49 6.18 1.07
CA LEU A 46 -2.91 5.81 1.08
C LEU A 46 -3.23 4.55 1.88
N THR A 47 -2.22 3.79 2.31
CA THR A 47 -2.43 2.49 2.94
C THR A 47 -2.10 2.49 4.43
N ASP A 48 -2.92 1.80 5.23
CA ASP A 48 -2.64 1.58 6.66
C ASP A 48 -1.43 0.65 6.88
N SER A 49 -1.16 -0.27 5.93
CA SER A 49 -0.01 -1.19 6.01
C SER A 49 1.32 -0.51 5.71
N GLY A 50 1.32 0.62 5.02
CA GLY A 50 2.51 1.32 4.54
C GLY A 50 3.22 0.62 3.38
N THR A 51 2.61 -0.39 2.76
CA THR A 51 3.19 -1.16 1.64
C THR A 51 2.47 -0.91 0.33
N ASN A 52 3.17 -1.08 -0.79
CA ASN A 52 2.59 -1.01 -2.12
C ASN A 52 1.41 -1.98 -2.26
N GLY A 53 0.34 -1.54 -2.91
CA GLY A 53 -0.89 -2.33 -3.11
C GLY A 53 -1.71 -2.58 -1.84
N GLY A 54 -1.31 -2.03 -0.70
CA GLY A 54 -1.96 -2.25 0.59
C GLY A 54 -3.41 -1.76 0.68
N GLN A 55 -3.89 -0.95 -0.27
CA GLN A 55 -5.30 -0.58 -0.36
C GLN A 55 -6.20 -1.81 -0.57
N THR A 56 -5.73 -2.87 -1.20
CA THR A 56 -6.44 -4.15 -1.33
C THR A 56 -6.35 -5.03 -0.09
N GLU A 57 -5.50 -4.67 0.90
CA GLU A 57 -5.15 -5.50 2.08
C GLU A 57 -4.42 -6.81 1.73
N ALA A 58 -3.91 -6.95 0.50
CA ALA A 58 -3.10 -8.08 0.10
C ALA A 58 -1.66 -7.97 0.65
N ASN A 59 -1.03 -9.12 0.88
CA ASN A 59 0.39 -9.15 1.23
C ASN A 59 1.23 -8.83 -0.01
N PRO A 60 2.26 -7.98 0.10
CA PRO A 60 3.13 -7.64 -1.04
C PRO A 60 4.05 -8.78 -1.47
N ILE A 61 4.22 -9.80 -0.64
CA ILE A 61 5.03 -10.99 -0.90
C ILE A 61 4.50 -12.18 -0.08
N SER A 62 4.60 -13.40 -0.62
CA SER A 62 4.26 -14.62 0.12
C SER A 62 5.29 -14.88 1.24
N MET A 63 4.82 -15.31 2.40
CA MET A 63 5.69 -15.70 3.53
C MET A 63 6.62 -16.88 3.19
N GLU A 64 6.17 -17.79 2.34
CA GLU A 64 6.99 -18.95 1.93
C GLU A 64 8.16 -18.58 1.02
N THR A 65 8.18 -17.36 0.48
CA THR A 65 9.32 -16.85 -0.32
C THR A 65 10.38 -16.16 0.50
N ILE A 66 10.11 -15.90 1.78
CA ILE A 66 11.00 -15.17 2.68
C ILE A 66 11.93 -16.14 3.38
N GLU A 67 13.22 -15.85 3.33
CA GLU A 67 14.28 -16.56 4.10
C GLU A 67 14.44 -15.92 5.48
N GLU A 68 14.48 -14.57 5.53
CA GLU A 68 14.74 -13.82 6.73
C GLU A 68 13.95 -12.49 6.74
N ILE A 69 13.48 -12.07 7.91
CA ILE A 69 12.92 -10.74 8.12
C ILE A 69 13.83 -9.99 9.10
N GLN A 70 14.43 -8.93 8.61
CA GLN A 70 15.26 -8.03 9.40
C GLN A 70 14.43 -6.83 9.85
N VAL A 71 14.39 -6.55 11.14
CA VAL A 71 13.74 -5.37 11.71
C VAL A 71 14.78 -4.50 12.39
N VAL A 72 14.80 -3.23 12.01
CA VAL A 72 15.78 -2.26 12.50
C VAL A 72 15.06 -1.06 13.09
N ILE A 73 15.42 -0.70 14.34
CA ILE A 73 14.88 0.47 15.03
C ILE A 73 16.06 1.35 15.46
N ALA A 74 16.02 2.64 15.09
CA ALA A 74 17.06 3.63 15.42
C ALA A 74 18.51 3.18 15.07
N PRO A 75 18.79 2.82 13.80
CA PRO A 75 20.11 2.31 13.42
C PRO A 75 21.19 3.40 13.45
N TYR A 76 22.39 3.00 13.83
CA TYR A 76 23.59 3.85 13.68
C TYR A 76 24.21 3.76 12.28
N ASP A 77 23.88 2.74 11.50
CA ASP A 77 24.38 2.53 10.14
C ASP A 77 23.79 3.58 9.18
N VAL A 78 24.65 4.35 8.53
CA VAL A 78 24.26 5.42 7.59
C VAL A 78 23.58 4.92 6.31
N ARG A 79 23.72 3.64 5.98
CA ARG A 79 23.02 3.00 4.85
C ARG A 79 21.52 2.90 5.08
N GLN A 80 21.10 2.81 6.35
CA GLN A 80 19.71 2.75 6.75
C GLN A 80 19.07 4.14 6.72
N SER A 81 18.03 4.31 5.90
CA SER A 81 17.36 5.61 5.71
C SER A 81 15.90 5.45 5.32
N GLY A 82 15.22 6.58 5.12
CA GLY A 82 13.82 6.60 4.66
C GLY A 82 12.79 6.35 5.75
N PHE A 83 13.18 6.31 7.04
CA PHE A 83 12.26 6.09 8.14
C PHE A 83 12.68 6.83 9.42
N THR A 84 11.69 7.11 10.26
CA THR A 84 11.86 7.59 11.64
C THR A 84 11.24 6.64 12.66
N GLY A 85 10.47 5.66 12.20
CA GLY A 85 9.94 4.54 12.98
C GLY A 85 10.88 3.34 12.93
N GLY A 86 10.53 2.32 12.19
CA GLY A 86 11.33 1.12 11.97
C GLY A 86 11.53 0.80 10.50
N GLY A 87 12.64 0.15 10.20
CA GLY A 87 12.89 -0.47 8.90
C GLY A 87 12.62 -1.97 8.95
N ILE A 88 11.88 -2.48 8.00
CA ILE A 88 11.64 -3.91 7.81
C ILE A 88 12.23 -4.30 6.45
N ASN A 89 13.13 -5.26 6.41
CA ASN A 89 13.65 -5.81 5.16
C ASN A 89 13.35 -7.31 5.09
N ALA A 90 12.58 -7.72 4.09
CA ALA A 90 12.32 -9.12 3.78
C ALA A 90 13.38 -9.61 2.79
N VAL A 91 14.22 -10.54 3.20
CA VAL A 91 15.21 -11.21 2.34
C VAL A 91 14.58 -12.44 1.73
N THR A 92 14.64 -12.57 0.40
CA THR A 92 14.00 -13.66 -0.31
C THR A 92 14.88 -14.90 -0.38
N LYS A 93 14.24 -16.08 -0.41
CA LYS A 93 14.91 -17.38 -0.62
C LYS A 93 15.65 -17.40 -1.96
N SER A 94 16.76 -18.12 -2.01
CA SER A 94 17.56 -18.40 -3.21
C SER A 94 17.61 -19.90 -3.51
N GLY A 95 18.04 -20.26 -4.72
CA GLY A 95 18.38 -21.63 -5.07
C GLY A 95 19.67 -22.10 -4.39
N THR A 96 19.82 -23.41 -4.24
CA THR A 96 20.99 -24.08 -3.67
C THR A 96 21.50 -25.19 -4.60
N ASN A 97 22.59 -25.86 -4.24
CA ASN A 97 23.09 -27.00 -5.02
C ASN A 97 22.18 -28.24 -5.03
N THR A 98 21.14 -28.23 -4.22
CA THR A 98 20.11 -29.27 -4.18
C THR A 98 18.75 -28.71 -4.56
N TYR A 99 17.99 -29.45 -5.37
CA TYR A 99 16.62 -29.08 -5.63
C TYR A 99 15.78 -29.20 -4.37
N LYS A 100 15.08 -28.13 -4.04
CA LYS A 100 14.12 -28.06 -2.93
C LYS A 100 12.84 -27.45 -3.45
N GLY A 101 11.73 -28.00 -3.05
CA GLY A 101 10.42 -27.48 -3.39
C GLY A 101 9.41 -27.74 -2.30
N SER A 102 8.37 -26.96 -2.27
CA SER A 102 7.21 -27.14 -1.40
C SER A 102 5.93 -26.93 -2.18
N ALA A 103 4.88 -27.63 -1.78
CA ALA A 103 3.50 -27.30 -2.17
C ALA A 103 2.68 -27.27 -0.89
N TYR A 104 1.84 -26.26 -0.73
CA TYR A 104 1.07 -26.05 0.49
C TYR A 104 -0.32 -25.53 0.18
N SER A 105 -1.23 -25.83 1.11
CA SER A 105 -2.58 -25.30 1.11
C SER A 105 -3.02 -25.00 2.54
N TYR A 106 -3.56 -23.81 2.76
CA TYR A 106 -4.18 -23.42 4.03
C TYR A 106 -5.66 -23.15 3.81
N PHE A 107 -6.48 -23.73 4.67
CA PHE A 107 -7.93 -23.54 4.67
C PHE A 107 -8.40 -23.13 6.07
N ARG A 108 -9.24 -22.12 6.12
CA ARG A 108 -9.89 -21.65 7.35
C ARG A 108 -11.31 -21.24 7.03
N ASN A 109 -12.24 -21.67 7.88
CA ASN A 109 -13.63 -21.19 7.86
C ASN A 109 -14.11 -20.91 9.30
N GLN A 110 -15.33 -20.45 9.46
CA GLN A 110 -15.94 -20.16 10.76
C GLN A 110 -15.96 -21.37 11.69
N ASP A 111 -16.19 -22.59 11.16
CA ASP A 111 -16.28 -23.82 11.96
C ASP A 111 -14.94 -24.20 12.60
N LEU A 112 -13.82 -23.91 11.90
CA LEU A 112 -12.46 -24.17 12.41
C LEU A 112 -11.97 -23.09 13.37
N VAL A 113 -12.61 -21.92 13.42
CA VAL A 113 -12.25 -20.83 14.35
C VAL A 113 -12.90 -21.00 15.71
N GLY A 114 -14.07 -21.64 15.77
CA GLY A 114 -14.85 -21.82 16.97
C GLY A 114 -15.79 -20.63 17.28
N LYS A 115 -16.07 -20.41 18.58
CA LYS A 115 -16.99 -19.36 19.02
C LYS A 115 -16.25 -18.05 19.30
N GLY A 116 -16.93 -16.94 19.11
CA GLY A 116 -16.47 -15.62 19.53
C GLY A 116 -16.41 -15.49 21.07
N ALA A 117 -15.81 -14.39 21.55
CA ALA A 117 -15.69 -14.10 22.97
C ALA A 117 -17.04 -14.00 23.71
N ASN A 118 -18.12 -13.73 22.97
CA ASN A 118 -19.50 -13.71 23.46
C ASN A 118 -20.18 -15.12 23.51
N GLY A 119 -19.41 -16.18 23.19
CA GLY A 119 -19.91 -17.57 23.14
C GLY A 119 -20.80 -17.91 21.93
N GLN A 120 -21.01 -16.95 21.01
CA GLN A 120 -21.80 -17.16 19.80
C GLN A 120 -20.93 -17.67 18.63
N PRO A 121 -21.52 -18.40 17.66
CA PRO A 121 -20.83 -18.75 16.42
C PRO A 121 -20.30 -17.50 15.73
N ILE A 122 -19.10 -17.61 15.12
CA ILE A 122 -18.55 -16.56 14.28
C ILE A 122 -19.30 -16.57 12.95
N ALA A 123 -19.52 -15.38 12.38
CA ALA A 123 -20.18 -15.22 11.09
C ALA A 123 -19.41 -15.95 9.96
N ASP A 124 -20.13 -16.41 8.95
CA ASP A 124 -19.60 -17.18 7.82
C ASP A 124 -18.40 -16.48 7.17
N GLN A 125 -17.28 -17.17 7.15
CA GLN A 125 -16.05 -16.68 6.53
C GLN A 125 -15.26 -17.86 5.96
N THR A 126 -14.52 -17.60 4.90
CA THR A 126 -13.64 -18.62 4.31
C THR A 126 -12.34 -17.95 3.85
N THR A 127 -11.22 -18.58 4.18
CA THR A 127 -9.90 -18.17 3.69
C THR A 127 -9.21 -19.39 3.11
N GLN A 128 -8.65 -19.24 1.92
CA GLN A 128 -7.94 -20.29 1.21
C GLN A 128 -6.63 -19.72 0.68
N THR A 129 -5.55 -20.47 0.88
CA THR A 129 -4.23 -20.16 0.31
C THR A 129 -3.69 -21.40 -0.35
N TYR A 130 -3.20 -21.28 -1.56
CA TYR A 130 -2.53 -22.33 -2.30
C TYR A 130 -1.21 -21.79 -2.81
N GLY A 131 -0.14 -22.55 -2.62
CA GLY A 131 1.15 -22.09 -3.08
C GLY A 131 2.12 -23.22 -3.36
N ALA A 132 3.15 -22.89 -4.13
CA ALA A 132 4.25 -23.79 -4.41
C ALA A 132 5.55 -23.00 -4.57
N THR A 133 6.65 -23.65 -4.20
CA THR A 133 8.00 -23.11 -4.39
C THR A 133 8.89 -24.19 -5.02
N LEU A 134 9.87 -23.77 -5.80
CA LEU A 134 10.91 -24.64 -6.35
C LEU A 134 12.20 -23.85 -6.48
N GLY A 135 13.29 -24.41 -6.00
CA GLY A 135 14.63 -23.84 -6.15
C GLY A 135 15.67 -24.94 -6.35
N GLY A 136 16.77 -24.57 -6.99
CA GLY A 136 17.85 -25.51 -7.24
C GLY A 136 18.92 -24.96 -8.17
N PRO A 137 19.91 -25.76 -8.55
CA PRO A 137 20.96 -25.35 -9.46
C PRO A 137 20.51 -25.49 -10.92
N ILE A 138 20.74 -24.45 -11.72
CA ILE A 138 20.81 -24.57 -13.19
C ILE A 138 22.19 -25.14 -13.56
N ILE A 139 23.24 -24.57 -12.93
CA ILE A 139 24.61 -25.05 -12.98
C ILE A 139 25.11 -25.13 -11.55
N LYS A 140 25.52 -26.34 -11.10
CA LYS A 140 26.04 -26.55 -9.75
C LYS A 140 27.16 -25.57 -9.43
N ASP A 141 27.17 -25.06 -8.20
CA ASP A 141 28.12 -24.10 -7.62
C ASP A 141 28.12 -22.72 -8.31
N LYS A 142 27.43 -22.56 -9.45
CA LYS A 142 27.56 -21.39 -10.30
C LYS A 142 26.25 -20.62 -10.54
N LEU A 143 25.17 -21.30 -10.92
CA LEU A 143 23.93 -20.65 -11.34
C LEU A 143 22.73 -21.34 -10.69
N PHE A 144 21.95 -20.56 -9.95
CA PHE A 144 20.82 -21.04 -9.17
C PHE A 144 19.56 -20.30 -9.55
N PHE A 145 18.42 -20.97 -9.37
CA PHE A 145 17.11 -20.34 -9.50
C PHE A 145 16.24 -20.61 -8.28
N PHE A 146 15.30 -19.74 -8.05
CA PHE A 146 14.18 -19.95 -7.14
C PHE A 146 12.92 -19.34 -7.77
N VAL A 147 11.80 -20.08 -7.74
CA VAL A 147 10.49 -19.62 -8.21
C VAL A 147 9.43 -19.94 -7.17
N SER A 148 8.44 -19.08 -7.06
CA SER A 148 7.30 -19.28 -6.20
C SER A 148 6.03 -18.72 -6.81
N GLY A 149 4.90 -19.34 -6.48
CA GLY A 149 3.57 -18.85 -6.81
C GLY A 149 2.63 -19.09 -5.64
N GLU A 150 1.82 -18.10 -5.30
CA GLU A 150 0.80 -18.19 -4.27
C GLU A 150 -0.49 -17.54 -4.75
N TYR A 151 -1.61 -18.21 -4.52
CA TYR A 151 -2.94 -17.68 -4.70
C TYR A 151 -3.67 -17.66 -3.36
N TYR A 152 -4.22 -16.52 -3.01
CA TYR A 152 -4.99 -16.28 -1.82
C TYR A 152 -6.41 -15.86 -2.18
N ASN A 153 -7.40 -16.41 -1.50
CA ASN A 153 -8.80 -16.05 -1.64
C ASN A 153 -9.46 -16.01 -0.27
N SER A 154 -10.21 -14.96 0.00
CA SER A 154 -10.94 -14.81 1.26
C SER A 154 -12.31 -14.23 1.01
N LYS A 155 -13.28 -14.75 1.76
CA LYS A 155 -14.67 -14.25 1.83
C LYS A 155 -14.97 -13.97 3.29
N SER A 156 -15.45 -12.79 3.58
CA SER A 156 -15.89 -12.41 4.92
C SER A 156 -17.26 -11.78 4.81
N PRO A 157 -18.26 -12.23 5.59
CA PRO A 157 -19.55 -11.59 5.58
C PRO A 157 -19.38 -10.16 6.10
N GLU A 158 -20.05 -9.25 5.48
CA GLU A 158 -20.29 -7.94 6.05
C GLU A 158 -21.37 -8.02 7.13
N THR A 159 -21.39 -6.98 7.97
CA THR A 159 -22.49 -6.74 8.89
C THR A 159 -23.77 -6.66 8.06
N ASP A 160 -24.69 -7.54 8.32
CA ASP A 160 -26.00 -7.53 7.70
C ASP A 160 -26.57 -6.11 7.80
N TYR A 161 -27.07 -5.56 6.69
CA TYR A 161 -28.01 -4.45 6.77
C TYR A 161 -29.15 -4.97 7.62
N SER A 162 -29.20 -4.57 8.87
CA SER A 162 -30.11 -5.26 9.75
C SER A 162 -31.54 -4.91 9.35
N GLN A 163 -32.16 -5.79 8.57
CA GLN A 163 -33.62 -5.85 8.40
C GLN A 163 -34.33 -5.85 9.75
N SER A 164 -33.59 -6.14 10.83
CA SER A 164 -34.02 -6.07 12.21
C SER A 164 -33.97 -4.68 12.83
N VAL A 165 -33.41 -3.66 12.16
CA VAL A 165 -33.43 -2.28 12.67
C VAL A 165 -34.82 -1.69 12.43
N ASP A 166 -35.51 -1.38 13.51
CA ASP A 166 -36.82 -0.78 13.48
C ASP A 166 -36.84 0.55 12.73
N GLY A 167 -37.78 0.71 11.79
CA GLY A 167 -37.84 1.88 10.91
C GLY A 167 -36.78 1.93 9.80
N PHE A 168 -36.04 0.84 9.54
CA PHE A 168 -35.09 0.77 8.44
C PHE A 168 -35.79 0.65 7.08
N VAL A 169 -35.02 0.77 6.01
CA VAL A 169 -35.51 0.66 4.62
C VAL A 169 -36.04 -0.73 4.34
N THR A 170 -37.19 -0.84 3.67
CA THR A 170 -37.84 -2.10 3.32
C THR A 170 -37.45 -2.61 1.93
N ALA A 171 -37.56 -3.93 1.72
CA ALA A 171 -37.33 -4.54 0.40
C ALA A 171 -38.25 -3.96 -0.72
N ASN A 172 -39.49 -3.57 -0.37
CA ASN A 172 -40.38 -2.93 -1.34
C ASN A 172 -39.91 -1.53 -1.74
N GLN A 173 -39.44 -0.75 -0.77
CA GLN A 173 -38.84 0.57 -1.08
C GLN A 173 -37.60 0.44 -1.95
N ILE A 174 -36.74 -0.56 -1.73
CA ILE A 174 -35.56 -0.83 -2.56
C ILE A 174 -35.98 -1.11 -4.02
N LYS A 175 -36.97 -1.99 -4.24
CA LYS A 175 -37.49 -2.29 -5.58
C LYS A 175 -38.07 -1.06 -6.25
N GLU A 176 -38.85 -0.28 -5.52
CA GLU A 176 -39.45 0.96 -6.02
C GLU A 176 -38.38 1.98 -6.43
N LEU A 177 -37.36 2.20 -5.57
CA LEU A 177 -36.24 3.10 -5.85
C LEU A 177 -35.47 2.67 -7.09
N ALA A 178 -35.22 1.37 -7.26
CA ALA A 178 -34.56 0.83 -8.47
C ALA A 178 -35.39 1.08 -9.75
N GLN A 179 -36.73 0.93 -9.67
CA GLN A 179 -37.61 1.21 -10.79
C GLN A 179 -37.62 2.68 -11.16
N ILE A 180 -37.72 3.59 -10.21
CA ILE A 180 -37.69 5.04 -10.43
C ILE A 180 -36.30 5.43 -11.00
N TYR A 181 -35.22 4.91 -10.45
CA TYR A 181 -33.89 5.16 -10.96
C TYR A 181 -33.76 4.78 -12.44
N LYS A 182 -34.27 3.57 -12.80
CA LYS A 182 -34.28 3.13 -14.20
C LYS A 182 -35.12 4.04 -15.11
N GLN A 183 -36.29 4.52 -14.63
CA GLN A 183 -37.14 5.43 -15.39
C GLN A 183 -36.43 6.76 -15.71
N HIS A 184 -35.66 7.30 -14.75
CA HIS A 184 -35.00 8.59 -14.91
C HIS A 184 -33.66 8.50 -15.65
N THR A 185 -32.91 7.39 -15.47
CA THR A 185 -31.53 7.28 -15.97
C THR A 185 -31.36 6.28 -17.12
N GLY A 186 -32.31 5.36 -17.31
CA GLY A 186 -32.18 4.23 -18.23
C GLY A 186 -31.36 3.06 -17.71
N TYR A 187 -30.60 3.20 -16.62
CA TYR A 187 -29.76 2.15 -16.03
C TYR A 187 -30.57 1.24 -15.11
N THR A 188 -30.26 -0.05 -15.14
CA THR A 188 -30.86 -1.06 -14.23
C THR A 188 -29.89 -1.35 -13.12
N LEU A 189 -30.36 -1.31 -11.87
CA LEU A 189 -29.59 -1.61 -10.66
C LEU A 189 -29.96 -3.00 -10.11
N ASP A 190 -29.06 -3.59 -9.31
CA ASP A 190 -29.34 -4.78 -8.52
C ASP A 190 -30.25 -4.40 -7.32
N ASP A 191 -31.53 -4.72 -7.41
CA ASP A 191 -32.55 -4.44 -6.41
C ASP A 191 -32.65 -5.51 -5.31
N THR A 192 -31.68 -6.42 -5.21
CA THR A 192 -31.67 -7.47 -4.22
C THR A 192 -31.27 -6.96 -2.84
N PHE A 193 -32.18 -7.15 -1.88
CA PHE A 193 -31.94 -6.83 -0.47
C PHE A 193 -31.27 -8.04 0.21
N LYS A 194 -29.97 -8.20 0.03
CA LYS A 194 -29.17 -9.34 0.54
C LYS A 194 -27.94 -8.85 1.29
N PRO A 195 -27.48 -9.64 2.29
CA PRO A 195 -26.17 -9.44 2.88
C PRO A 195 -25.07 -9.46 1.81
N ARG A 196 -24.09 -8.59 1.95
CA ARG A 196 -22.93 -8.53 1.05
C ARG A 196 -21.79 -9.35 1.64
N VAL A 197 -21.12 -10.12 0.81
CA VAL A 197 -19.97 -10.94 1.20
C VAL A 197 -18.73 -10.41 0.47
N PRO A 198 -17.94 -9.53 1.11
CA PRO A 198 -16.74 -9.01 0.48
C PRO A 198 -15.75 -10.13 0.18
N LYS A 199 -15.16 -10.07 -0.98
CA LYS A 199 -14.12 -10.99 -1.42
C LYS A 199 -12.80 -10.23 -1.53
N LEU A 200 -11.73 -10.92 -1.18
CA LEU A 200 -10.38 -10.50 -1.49
C LEU A 200 -9.69 -11.68 -2.16
N TRP A 201 -9.11 -11.45 -3.33
CA TRP A 201 -8.17 -12.39 -3.90
C TRP A 201 -6.82 -11.71 -4.17
N SER A 202 -5.75 -12.47 -4.07
CA SER A 202 -4.43 -12.02 -4.50
C SER A 202 -3.61 -13.17 -5.09
N THR A 203 -2.72 -12.81 -6.01
CA THR A 203 -1.72 -13.70 -6.60
C THR A 203 -0.36 -13.08 -6.41
N ASN A 204 0.56 -13.86 -5.85
CA ASN A 204 1.96 -13.50 -5.73
C ASN A 204 2.79 -14.47 -6.57
N VAL A 205 3.66 -13.93 -7.42
CA VAL A 205 4.63 -14.71 -8.22
C VAL A 205 6.00 -14.09 -8.01
N MET A 206 7.01 -14.92 -7.76
CA MET A 206 8.38 -14.45 -7.64
C MET A 206 9.32 -15.41 -8.36
N SER A 207 10.31 -14.86 -9.06
CA SER A 207 11.43 -15.58 -9.64
C SER A 207 12.73 -14.88 -9.29
N ARG A 208 13.75 -15.67 -8.95
CA ARG A 208 15.08 -15.19 -8.59
C ARG A 208 16.14 -16.07 -9.26
N ILE A 209 17.19 -15.44 -9.73
CA ILE A 209 18.39 -16.06 -10.28
C ILE A 209 19.58 -15.52 -9.51
N ASP A 210 20.43 -16.41 -9.02
CA ASP A 210 21.69 -16.09 -8.37
C ASP A 210 22.82 -16.71 -9.20
N TRP A 211 23.73 -15.86 -9.68
CA TRP A 211 24.84 -16.25 -10.54
C TRP A 211 26.18 -15.89 -9.89
N ASN A 212 26.92 -16.91 -9.49
CA ASN A 212 28.34 -16.80 -9.16
C ASN A 212 29.14 -16.69 -10.46
N ILE A 213 29.34 -15.48 -10.97
CA ILE A 213 30.07 -15.22 -12.23
C ILE A 213 31.47 -15.79 -12.13
N ASN A 214 32.15 -15.48 -11.03
CA ASN A 214 33.44 -16.01 -10.60
C ASN A 214 33.55 -15.90 -9.07
N GLU A 215 34.74 -16.12 -8.49
CA GLU A 215 34.99 -16.02 -7.05
C GLU A 215 34.81 -14.60 -6.47
N ASP A 216 34.94 -13.57 -7.32
CA ASP A 216 34.90 -12.18 -6.95
C ASP A 216 33.58 -11.47 -7.29
N HIS A 217 32.79 -12.01 -8.19
CA HIS A 217 31.56 -11.36 -8.68
C HIS A 217 30.36 -12.29 -8.59
N LYS A 218 29.30 -11.78 -7.94
CA LYS A 218 28.00 -12.44 -7.83
C LYS A 218 26.90 -11.51 -8.30
N LEU A 219 25.99 -12.02 -9.13
CA LEU A 219 24.83 -11.27 -9.63
C LEU A 219 23.55 -11.95 -9.14
N MET A 220 22.67 -11.18 -8.56
CA MET A 220 21.31 -11.56 -8.24
C MET A 220 20.34 -10.79 -9.14
N LEU A 221 19.37 -11.48 -9.72
CA LEU A 221 18.24 -10.91 -10.43
C LEU A 221 16.95 -11.44 -9.82
N ARG A 222 16.02 -10.56 -9.48
CA ARG A 222 14.70 -10.92 -8.97
C ARG A 222 13.60 -10.19 -9.73
N TYR A 223 12.55 -10.90 -10.07
CA TYR A 223 11.27 -10.35 -10.51
C TYR A 223 10.18 -10.80 -9.53
N SER A 224 9.29 -9.89 -9.16
CA SER A 224 8.07 -10.22 -8.41
C SER A 224 6.86 -9.50 -8.99
N PHE A 225 5.73 -10.19 -8.91
CA PHE A 225 4.41 -9.69 -9.29
C PHE A 225 3.43 -9.93 -8.14
N THR A 226 2.66 -8.92 -7.82
CA THR A 226 1.49 -9.00 -6.94
C THR A 226 0.29 -8.44 -7.67
N GLY A 227 -0.74 -9.29 -7.84
CA GLY A 227 -2.04 -8.88 -8.34
C GLY A 227 -3.10 -9.11 -7.29
N ALA A 228 -3.97 -8.13 -7.03
CA ALA A 228 -5.02 -8.26 -6.03
C ALA A 228 -6.27 -7.49 -6.42
N SER A 229 -7.43 -7.95 -5.93
CA SER A 229 -8.68 -7.22 -5.98
C SER A 229 -9.48 -7.49 -4.71
N LYS A 230 -10.10 -6.45 -4.19
CA LYS A 230 -10.94 -6.51 -3.01
C LYS A 230 -12.24 -5.74 -3.23
N ASP A 231 -13.36 -6.43 -3.03
CA ASP A 231 -14.69 -5.81 -3.02
C ASP A 231 -14.78 -4.82 -1.85
N ARG A 232 -15.27 -3.63 -2.12
CA ARG A 232 -15.50 -2.56 -1.15
C ARG A 232 -16.99 -2.19 -1.15
N TYR A 233 -17.69 -2.67 -0.13
CA TYR A 233 -19.07 -2.29 0.15
C TYR A 233 -19.08 -1.28 1.29
N THR A 234 -19.88 -0.25 1.17
CA THR A 234 -20.17 0.66 2.29
C THR A 234 -21.38 0.12 3.04
N THR A 235 -21.28 0.04 4.37
CA THR A 235 -22.38 -0.34 5.28
C THR A 235 -22.53 0.72 6.36
N SER A 236 -23.78 0.97 6.76
CA SER A 236 -24.13 1.93 7.80
C SER A 236 -25.35 1.42 8.56
N ALA A 237 -25.48 1.82 9.82
CA ALA A 237 -26.68 1.53 10.61
C ALA A 237 -27.87 2.41 10.24
N SER A 238 -27.64 3.55 9.57
CA SER A 238 -28.66 4.53 9.16
C SER A 238 -28.90 4.59 7.67
N ASP A 239 -27.98 4.02 6.84
CA ASP A 239 -28.01 4.23 5.40
C ASP A 239 -28.00 2.87 4.66
N TYR A 240 -28.65 2.82 3.51
CA TYR A 240 -28.62 1.68 2.64
C TYR A 240 -27.88 2.00 1.33
N TYR A 241 -26.94 1.15 0.97
CA TYR A 241 -26.19 1.25 -0.28
C TYR A 241 -26.59 0.11 -1.22
N PHE A 242 -27.02 0.44 -2.44
CA PHE A 242 -27.24 -0.56 -3.47
C PHE A 242 -25.94 -1.31 -3.78
N TYR A 243 -26.04 -2.51 -4.37
CA TYR A 243 -24.87 -3.28 -4.79
C TYR A 243 -24.00 -2.48 -5.76
N ASP A 244 -24.65 -1.74 -6.65
CA ASP A 244 -24.01 -0.90 -7.64
C ASP A 244 -23.23 0.29 -7.02
N ALA A 245 -23.59 0.70 -5.80
CA ALA A 245 -22.88 1.74 -5.04
C ALA A 245 -21.63 1.19 -4.32
N ALA A 246 -21.04 0.14 -4.85
CA ALA A 246 -19.79 -0.47 -4.40
C ALA A 246 -18.75 -0.43 -5.52
N PHE A 247 -17.53 -0.86 -5.18
CA PHE A 247 -16.42 -0.95 -6.14
C PHE A 247 -15.43 -2.02 -5.73
N ASP A 248 -14.63 -2.47 -6.69
CA ASP A 248 -13.45 -3.28 -6.45
C ASP A 248 -12.22 -2.39 -6.38
N GLN A 249 -11.48 -2.47 -5.28
CA GLN A 249 -10.13 -1.91 -5.21
C GLN A 249 -9.17 -2.90 -5.86
N VAL A 250 -8.52 -2.49 -6.93
CA VAL A 250 -7.62 -3.35 -7.71
C VAL A 250 -6.19 -2.85 -7.60
N ASN A 251 -5.24 -3.78 -7.50
CA ASN A 251 -3.81 -3.50 -7.55
C ASN A 251 -3.10 -4.44 -8.52
N ARG A 252 -2.09 -3.89 -9.21
CA ARG A 252 -1.05 -4.65 -9.93
C ARG A 252 0.29 -4.01 -9.63
N THR A 253 1.17 -4.80 -9.01
CA THR A 253 2.53 -4.35 -8.67
C THR A 253 3.55 -5.28 -9.31
N HIS A 254 4.49 -4.71 -10.04
CA HIS A 254 5.65 -5.38 -10.61
C HIS A 254 6.91 -4.82 -9.96
N SER A 255 7.87 -5.67 -9.60
CA SER A 255 9.17 -5.24 -9.09
C SER A 255 10.29 -6.07 -9.71
N VAL A 256 11.33 -5.38 -10.19
CA VAL A 256 12.57 -5.97 -10.71
C VAL A 256 13.72 -5.45 -9.87
N VAL A 257 14.63 -6.32 -9.48
CA VAL A 257 15.85 -5.97 -8.74
C VAL A 257 17.03 -6.69 -9.37
N ALA A 258 18.13 -5.95 -9.55
CA ALA A 258 19.44 -6.49 -9.90
C ALA A 258 20.44 -6.04 -8.84
N GLU A 259 21.23 -6.97 -8.32
CA GLU A 259 22.30 -6.69 -7.36
C GLU A 259 23.58 -7.37 -7.82
N LEU A 260 24.64 -6.59 -7.95
CA LEU A 260 25.98 -7.06 -8.24
C LEU A 260 26.87 -6.84 -7.01
N GLN A 261 27.33 -7.94 -6.44
CA GLN A 261 28.35 -7.94 -5.39
C GLN A 261 29.72 -8.22 -6.00
N SER A 262 30.70 -7.37 -5.72
CA SER A 262 32.04 -7.43 -6.29
C SER A 262 33.11 -7.30 -5.23
N ARG A 263 34.10 -8.17 -5.27
CA ARG A 263 35.32 -8.08 -4.49
C ARG A 263 36.44 -7.65 -5.43
N PHE A 264 36.86 -6.37 -5.34
CA PHE A 264 37.94 -5.84 -6.21
C PHE A 264 39.32 -6.15 -5.67
N ALA A 265 39.46 -6.35 -4.33
CA ALA A 265 40.63 -6.80 -3.61
C ALA A 265 40.21 -7.49 -2.32
N ASN A 266 41.14 -8.13 -1.61
CA ASN A 266 40.83 -8.74 -0.32
C ASN A 266 40.29 -7.75 0.73
N THR A 267 40.48 -6.46 0.48
CA THR A 267 40.08 -5.38 1.38
C THR A 267 39.02 -4.45 0.81
N LEU A 268 38.55 -4.68 -0.43
CA LEU A 268 37.63 -3.76 -1.11
C LEU A 268 36.43 -4.50 -1.69
N TRP A 269 35.24 -4.21 -1.17
CA TRP A 269 33.97 -4.80 -1.56
C TRP A 269 33.02 -3.72 -2.06
N ASN A 270 32.25 -4.09 -3.08
CA ASN A 270 31.21 -3.22 -3.61
C ASN A 270 29.89 -4.01 -3.74
N GLU A 271 28.79 -3.35 -3.43
CA GLU A 271 27.43 -3.81 -3.64
C GLU A 271 26.68 -2.75 -4.44
N LEU A 272 26.45 -3.02 -5.71
CA LEU A 272 25.64 -2.19 -6.60
C LEU A 272 24.26 -2.81 -6.77
N ARG A 273 23.19 -2.07 -6.42
CA ARG A 273 21.81 -2.51 -6.56
C ARG A 273 20.99 -1.51 -7.36
N ALA A 274 20.25 -2.00 -8.34
CA ALA A 274 19.27 -1.26 -9.10
C ALA A 274 17.89 -1.94 -8.98
N GLY A 275 16.86 -1.16 -8.71
CA GLY A 275 15.50 -1.63 -8.57
C GLY A 275 14.51 -0.78 -9.36
N TRP A 276 13.47 -1.41 -9.88
CA TRP A 276 12.32 -0.74 -10.46
C TRP A 276 11.04 -1.38 -9.95
N THR A 277 10.12 -0.56 -9.46
CA THR A 277 8.81 -0.99 -8.98
C THR A 277 7.73 -0.16 -9.67
N SER A 278 6.78 -0.85 -10.30
CA SER A 278 5.60 -0.25 -10.93
C SER A 278 4.36 -0.66 -10.16
N VAL A 279 3.62 0.32 -9.66
CA VAL A 279 2.38 0.13 -8.90
C VAL A 279 1.23 0.76 -9.67
N ARG A 280 0.16 0.01 -9.84
CA ARG A 280 -1.08 0.44 -10.50
C ARG A 280 -2.24 0.11 -9.58
N ASP A 281 -2.85 1.14 -9.02
CA ASP A 281 -4.02 1.07 -8.16
C ASP A 281 -5.19 1.78 -8.83
N TRP A 282 -6.36 1.13 -8.91
CA TRP A 282 -7.56 1.75 -9.43
C TRP A 282 -8.82 1.17 -8.80
N ARG A 283 -9.93 1.83 -9.02
CA ARG A 283 -11.25 1.34 -8.63
C ARG A 283 -12.04 0.90 -9.85
N GLU A 284 -12.70 -0.26 -9.74
CA GLU A 284 -13.69 -0.73 -10.71
C GLU A 284 -15.06 -0.59 -10.07
N ALA A 285 -15.87 0.37 -10.56
CA ALA A 285 -17.22 0.57 -10.05
C ALA A 285 -18.11 -0.61 -10.43
N HIS A 286 -18.98 -1.06 -9.52
CA HIS A 286 -19.97 -2.10 -9.83
C HIS A 286 -21.12 -1.57 -10.68
N ALA A 287 -21.43 -0.27 -10.61
CA ALA A 287 -22.43 0.36 -11.46
C ALA A 287 -22.02 0.35 -12.94
N PRO A 288 -22.98 0.30 -13.86
CA PRO A 288 -22.71 0.48 -15.27
C PRO A 288 -21.98 1.81 -15.54
N ALA A 289 -21.09 1.82 -16.55
CA ALA A 289 -20.34 3.02 -16.93
C ALA A 289 -21.29 4.19 -17.25
N GLY A 290 -21.02 5.35 -16.65
CA GLY A 290 -21.84 6.54 -16.80
C GLY A 290 -23.09 6.62 -15.92
N ALA A 291 -23.40 5.58 -15.13
CA ALA A 291 -24.51 5.63 -14.19
C ALA A 291 -24.27 6.71 -13.12
N PRO A 292 -25.23 7.63 -12.89
CA PRO A 292 -25.07 8.69 -11.89
C PRO A 292 -25.17 8.13 -10.47
N ASN A 293 -24.55 8.83 -9.52
CA ASN A 293 -24.82 8.62 -8.09
C ASN A 293 -26.13 9.34 -7.71
N VAL A 294 -27.00 8.66 -6.97
CA VAL A 294 -28.24 9.23 -6.45
C VAL A 294 -28.38 8.89 -4.98
N SER A 295 -28.72 9.87 -4.17
CA SER A 295 -29.08 9.69 -2.77
C SER A 295 -30.52 10.13 -2.52
N VAL A 296 -31.30 9.28 -1.82
CA VAL A 296 -32.72 9.55 -1.50
C VAL A 296 -32.91 9.38 0.00
N THR A 297 -33.44 10.40 0.66
CA THR A 297 -33.80 10.35 2.06
C THR A 297 -35.18 9.70 2.23
N LEU A 298 -35.26 8.70 3.08
CA LEU A 298 -36.50 8.01 3.45
C LEU A 298 -36.77 8.19 4.94
N THR A 299 -38.02 8.46 5.28
CA THR A 299 -38.48 8.52 6.67
C THR A 299 -39.50 7.42 6.90
N ASN A 300 -39.20 6.49 7.80
CA ASN A 300 -40.04 5.34 8.12
C ASN A 300 -40.45 5.38 9.62
N PRO A 301 -41.71 5.05 9.95
CA PRO A 301 -42.14 4.97 11.33
C PRO A 301 -41.46 3.79 12.02
N THR A 302 -41.14 3.98 13.31
CA THR A 302 -40.68 2.92 14.20
C THR A 302 -41.85 2.33 15.00
N SER A 303 -41.64 1.18 15.59
CA SER A 303 -42.63 0.52 16.47
C SER A 303 -42.95 1.35 17.73
N THR A 304 -42.06 2.26 18.12
CA THR A 304 -42.23 3.18 19.27
C THR A 304 -42.99 4.47 18.91
N GLY A 305 -43.41 4.64 17.64
CA GLY A 305 -44.17 5.78 17.17
C GLY A 305 -43.30 7.02 16.86
N SER A 306 -41.97 6.89 16.86
CA SER A 306 -41.05 7.90 16.34
C SER A 306 -40.71 7.60 14.88
N ASP A 307 -40.23 8.61 14.16
CA ASP A 307 -39.76 8.44 12.80
C ASP A 307 -38.23 8.21 12.77
N ARG A 308 -37.81 7.30 11.88
CA ARG A 308 -36.41 7.07 11.56
C ARG A 308 -36.12 7.55 10.15
N THR A 309 -35.09 8.38 10.04
CA THR A 309 -34.59 8.84 8.74
C THR A 309 -33.43 7.97 8.29
N ASN A 310 -33.47 7.51 7.04
CA ASN A 310 -32.45 6.71 6.40
C ASN A 310 -32.08 7.35 5.06
N THR A 311 -30.82 7.24 4.65
CA THR A 311 -30.42 7.62 3.29
C THR A 311 -30.17 6.37 2.46
N VAL A 312 -30.72 6.34 1.24
CA VAL A 312 -30.46 5.27 0.28
C VAL A 312 -29.57 5.80 -0.85
N TYR A 313 -28.46 5.11 -1.11
CA TYR A 313 -27.53 5.43 -2.16
C TYR A 313 -27.68 4.44 -3.33
N LEU A 314 -27.94 4.98 -4.52
CA LEU A 314 -28.21 4.25 -5.75
C LEU A 314 -27.19 4.64 -6.85
N GLY A 315 -26.99 3.74 -7.80
CA GLY A 315 -26.07 3.94 -8.90
C GLY A 315 -24.61 3.82 -8.43
N THR A 316 -23.71 4.58 -9.01
CA THR A 316 -22.28 4.43 -8.74
C THR A 316 -21.84 4.98 -7.39
N GLU A 317 -20.77 4.47 -6.83
CA GLU A 317 -20.03 5.15 -5.76
C GLU A 317 -19.38 6.41 -6.32
N TYR A 318 -19.56 7.54 -5.65
CA TYR A 318 -19.30 8.89 -6.18
C TYR A 318 -17.82 9.21 -6.47
N CYS A 319 -16.88 8.38 -5.99
CA CYS A 319 -15.43 8.56 -6.18
C CYS A 319 -14.79 7.54 -7.13
N SER A 320 -15.53 6.54 -7.63
CA SER A 320 -14.90 5.35 -8.23
C SER A 320 -14.61 5.48 -9.72
N HIS A 321 -15.39 6.27 -10.47
CA HIS A 321 -15.21 6.41 -11.93
C HIS A 321 -13.91 7.10 -12.33
N ALA A 322 -13.43 8.04 -11.53
CA ALA A 322 -12.19 8.77 -11.79
C ALA A 322 -11.26 8.65 -10.58
N ASN A 323 -10.75 7.44 -10.33
CA ASN A 323 -9.86 7.15 -9.22
C ASN A 323 -8.81 6.11 -9.61
N ARG A 324 -7.59 6.59 -9.90
CA ARG A 324 -6.46 5.76 -10.31
C ARG A 324 -5.15 6.39 -9.83
N LEU A 325 -4.27 5.57 -9.27
CA LEU A 325 -2.91 5.96 -8.89
C LEU A 325 -1.91 5.05 -9.60
N GLU A 326 -1.00 5.66 -10.34
CA GLU A 326 0.12 4.98 -10.98
C GLU A 326 1.43 5.51 -10.39
N GLN A 327 2.31 4.59 -10.02
CA GLN A 327 3.60 4.91 -9.44
C GLN A 327 4.68 4.09 -10.14
N ASP A 328 5.73 4.75 -10.62
CA ASP A 328 6.96 4.11 -11.06
C ASP A 328 8.10 4.62 -10.18
N ILE A 329 8.79 3.69 -9.51
CA ILE A 329 9.86 3.97 -8.55
C ILE A 329 11.11 3.28 -9.05
N PHE A 330 12.16 4.05 -9.33
CA PHE A 330 13.48 3.53 -9.64
C PHE A 330 14.41 3.80 -8.45
N THR A 331 15.14 2.78 -8.00
CA THR A 331 16.11 2.88 -6.91
C THR A 331 17.50 2.51 -7.41
N LEU A 332 18.50 3.25 -6.96
CA LEU A 332 19.92 2.97 -7.22
C LEU A 332 20.69 3.11 -5.92
N THR A 333 21.31 2.03 -5.49
CA THR A 333 22.15 1.98 -4.29
C THR A 333 23.52 1.46 -4.68
N ASP A 334 24.58 2.13 -4.24
CA ASP A 334 25.94 1.67 -4.38
C ASP A 334 26.68 1.82 -3.04
N ASN A 335 27.22 0.71 -2.55
CA ASN A 335 27.96 0.64 -1.28
C ASN A 335 29.36 0.14 -1.55
N LEU A 336 30.36 0.97 -1.28
CA LEU A 336 31.77 0.60 -1.30
C LEU A 336 32.29 0.45 0.12
N THR A 337 32.75 -0.74 0.49
CA THR A 337 33.32 -1.03 1.81
C THR A 337 34.81 -1.31 1.68
N TRP A 338 35.63 -0.56 2.43
CA TRP A 338 37.07 -0.69 2.45
C TRP A 338 37.57 -1.05 3.86
N TYR A 339 38.19 -2.23 3.97
CA TYR A 339 38.84 -2.71 5.19
C TYR A 339 40.30 -2.26 5.24
N LYS A 340 40.63 -1.38 6.17
CA LYS A 340 41.99 -0.81 6.30
C LYS A 340 42.47 -0.88 7.77
N GLY A 341 43.25 -1.89 8.12
CA GLY A 341 43.69 -2.09 9.48
C GLY A 341 42.50 -2.29 10.43
N ASN A 342 42.37 -1.42 11.41
CA ASN A 342 41.30 -1.45 12.39
C ASN A 342 40.04 -0.64 11.95
N HIS A 343 40.00 -0.16 10.72
CA HIS A 343 38.91 0.63 10.17
C HIS A 343 38.11 -0.16 9.12
N THR A 344 36.79 -0.04 9.18
CA THR A 344 35.87 -0.46 8.12
C THR A 344 35.18 0.80 7.58
N LEU A 345 35.69 1.29 6.44
CA LEU A 345 35.16 2.50 5.79
C LEU A 345 34.06 2.12 4.81
N THR A 346 32.92 2.75 4.91
CA THR A 346 31.78 2.60 3.98
C THR A 346 31.51 3.93 3.32
N PHE A 347 31.46 3.93 1.98
CA PHE A 347 31.03 5.05 1.15
C PHE A 347 29.84 4.59 0.35
N GLY A 348 28.84 5.43 0.17
CA GLY A 348 27.73 5.00 -0.67
C GLY A 348 26.77 6.09 -1.08
N ILE A 349 25.91 5.69 -2.01
CA ILE A 349 24.75 6.46 -2.46
C ILE A 349 23.50 5.60 -2.35
N HIS A 350 22.37 6.26 -2.08
CA HIS A 350 21.05 5.66 -2.18
C HIS A 350 20.11 6.69 -2.76
N ASN A 351 19.67 6.45 -3.99
CA ASN A 351 18.86 7.38 -4.76
C ASN A 351 17.55 6.71 -5.14
N GLU A 352 16.45 7.43 -4.96
CA GLU A 352 15.11 7.00 -5.35
C GLU A 352 14.53 8.05 -6.30
N PHE A 353 13.97 7.60 -7.42
CA PHE A 353 13.32 8.45 -8.42
C PHE A 353 11.87 8.01 -8.55
N TYR A 354 10.96 8.96 -8.48
CA TYR A 354 9.53 8.75 -8.48
C TYR A 354 8.87 9.41 -9.67
N LYS A 355 8.00 8.68 -10.34
CA LYS A 355 7.07 9.20 -11.33
C LYS A 355 5.66 8.80 -10.90
N MET A 356 4.82 9.79 -10.69
CA MET A 356 3.47 9.64 -10.19
C MET A 356 2.45 10.15 -11.20
N TYR A 357 1.33 9.44 -11.31
CA TYR A 357 0.13 9.87 -12.00
C TYR A 357 -1.07 9.55 -11.13
N ASN A 358 -1.83 10.58 -10.73
CA ASN A 358 -2.99 10.42 -9.86
C ASN A 358 -4.21 11.08 -10.47
N VAL A 359 -5.23 10.27 -10.73
CA VAL A 359 -6.57 10.71 -11.11
C VAL A 359 -7.47 10.59 -9.89
N TYR A 360 -8.12 11.68 -9.53
CA TYR A 360 -9.15 11.67 -8.49
C TYR A 360 -10.15 12.78 -8.75
N ALA A 361 -11.37 12.40 -9.15
CA ALA A 361 -12.49 13.32 -9.27
C ALA A 361 -13.75 12.71 -8.68
N GLN A 362 -14.32 13.40 -7.71
CA GLN A 362 -15.63 13.04 -7.15
C GLN A 362 -16.74 13.43 -8.12
N ASN A 363 -17.86 12.73 -8.10
CA ASN A 363 -19.06 13.07 -8.86
C ASN A 363 -18.84 13.18 -10.38
N ALA A 364 -17.90 12.43 -10.95
CA ALA A 364 -17.57 12.49 -12.37
C ALA A 364 -18.73 12.03 -13.29
N THR A 365 -19.72 11.31 -12.76
CA THR A 365 -20.94 10.90 -13.48
C THR A 365 -22.19 11.65 -13.01
N GLY A 366 -22.02 12.65 -12.17
CA GLY A 366 -23.10 13.39 -11.52
C GLY A 366 -23.57 12.74 -10.21
N ASN A 367 -23.91 13.59 -9.27
CA ASN A 367 -24.44 13.22 -7.94
C ASN A 367 -25.72 14.03 -7.68
N TRP A 368 -26.82 13.33 -7.54
CA TRP A 368 -28.15 13.90 -7.31
C TRP A 368 -28.64 13.56 -5.91
N SER A 369 -29.19 14.53 -5.16
CA SER A 369 -29.82 14.26 -3.87
C SER A 369 -31.29 14.62 -3.87
N PHE A 370 -32.11 13.80 -3.20
CA PHE A 370 -33.54 13.97 -3.05
C PHE A 370 -33.92 13.87 -1.56
N ASN A 371 -34.75 14.80 -1.08
CA ASN A 371 -35.14 14.88 0.33
C ASN A 371 -36.24 13.86 0.68
N SER A 372 -36.89 13.28 -0.30
CA SER A 372 -37.94 12.28 -0.11
C SER A 372 -38.07 11.34 -1.31
N LEU A 373 -38.78 10.21 -1.11
CA LEU A 373 -39.18 9.31 -2.20
C LEU A 373 -40.10 10.00 -3.20
N GLU A 374 -41.00 10.89 -2.72
CA GLU A 374 -41.90 11.65 -3.57
C GLU A 374 -41.16 12.66 -4.46
N ASP A 375 -40.15 13.36 -3.91
CA ASP A 375 -39.28 14.23 -4.69
C ASP A 375 -38.52 13.44 -5.77
N PHE A 376 -38.09 12.21 -5.45
CA PHE A 376 -37.41 11.34 -6.43
C PHE A 376 -38.36 10.87 -7.50
N ARG A 377 -39.62 10.48 -7.18
CA ARG A 377 -40.65 10.15 -8.20
C ARG A 377 -40.89 11.31 -9.17
N ASN A 378 -40.97 12.52 -8.65
CA ASN A 378 -41.27 13.72 -9.40
C ASN A 378 -40.02 14.37 -10.03
N ASN A 379 -38.84 13.72 -9.94
CA ASN A 379 -37.57 14.24 -10.44
C ASN A 379 -37.23 15.64 -9.90
N LYS A 380 -37.59 15.94 -8.65
CA LYS A 380 -37.37 17.21 -7.98
C LYS A 380 -36.14 17.11 -7.07
N ALA A 381 -34.95 17.26 -7.65
CA ALA A 381 -33.72 17.17 -6.89
C ALA A 381 -33.56 18.34 -5.91
N ASN A 382 -33.05 18.05 -4.72
CA ASN A 382 -32.59 19.02 -3.73
C ASN A 382 -31.25 19.65 -4.14
N SER A 383 -30.34 18.83 -4.64
CA SER A 383 -29.03 19.30 -5.13
C SER A 383 -28.50 18.42 -6.26
N PHE A 384 -27.65 19.02 -7.06
CA PHE A 384 -26.86 18.34 -8.10
C PHE A 384 -25.41 18.80 -8.02
N SER A 385 -24.48 17.85 -8.07
CA SER A 385 -23.04 18.10 -8.13
C SER A 385 -22.43 17.31 -9.29
N TYR A 386 -21.60 17.98 -10.08
CA TYR A 386 -20.90 17.39 -11.21
C TYR A 386 -19.49 17.95 -11.30
N THR A 387 -18.51 17.06 -11.45
CA THR A 387 -17.11 17.44 -11.64
C THR A 387 -16.67 17.04 -13.04
N TYR A 388 -16.10 17.97 -13.77
CA TYR A 388 -15.54 17.74 -15.11
C TYR A 388 -14.16 18.36 -15.22
N PHE A 389 -13.38 17.84 -16.17
CA PHE A 389 -12.05 18.36 -16.44
C PHE A 389 -12.12 19.44 -17.52
N ASN A 390 -11.69 20.65 -17.19
CA ASN A 390 -11.65 21.79 -18.11
C ASN A 390 -10.27 21.86 -18.81
N THR A 391 -9.91 20.83 -19.55
CA THR A 391 -8.65 20.72 -20.28
C THR A 391 -8.80 19.78 -21.48
N ASN A 392 -7.94 19.94 -22.49
CA ASN A 392 -7.83 19.02 -23.62
C ASN A 392 -6.76 17.94 -23.39
N ASP A 393 -5.98 18.03 -22.31
CA ASP A 393 -4.94 17.04 -21.94
C ASP A 393 -5.58 15.93 -21.10
N LEU A 394 -6.51 15.18 -21.72
CA LEU A 394 -7.19 14.06 -21.10
C LEU A 394 -6.50 12.74 -21.46
N ASP A 395 -6.58 11.76 -20.56
CA ASP A 395 -6.17 10.39 -20.83
C ASP A 395 -7.17 9.64 -21.73
N ALA A 396 -6.90 8.37 -22.02
CA ALA A 396 -7.75 7.54 -22.87
C ALA A 396 -9.18 7.32 -22.30
N ASP A 397 -9.34 7.46 -20.99
CA ASP A 397 -10.61 7.32 -20.28
C ASP A 397 -11.36 8.66 -20.13
N GLY A 398 -10.83 9.74 -20.73
CA GLY A 398 -11.40 11.09 -20.65
C GLY A 398 -11.15 11.78 -19.30
N ASN A 399 -10.19 11.33 -18.50
CA ASN A 399 -9.85 11.91 -17.23
C ASN A 399 -8.56 12.74 -17.32
N TRP A 400 -8.40 13.70 -16.43
CA TRP A 400 -7.14 14.39 -16.18
C TRP A 400 -6.55 13.92 -14.87
N GLY A 401 -5.25 13.61 -14.88
CA GLY A 401 -4.51 13.23 -13.69
C GLY A 401 -3.33 14.16 -13.42
N GLY A 402 -3.09 14.46 -12.16
CA GLY A 402 -1.88 15.13 -11.71
C GLY A 402 -0.66 14.26 -11.99
N LYS A 403 0.29 14.78 -12.79
CA LYS A 403 1.57 14.13 -13.09
C LYS A 403 2.66 14.90 -12.37
N PHE A 404 3.52 14.19 -11.64
CA PHE A 404 4.71 14.80 -11.06
C PHE A 404 5.83 13.80 -10.87
N GLY A 405 7.05 14.30 -10.90
CA GLY A 405 8.27 13.57 -10.64
C GLY A 405 9.01 14.13 -9.43
N ALA A 406 9.67 13.24 -8.70
CA ALA A 406 10.49 13.60 -7.56
C ALA A 406 11.70 12.67 -7.46
N ALA A 407 12.72 13.10 -6.70
CA ALA A 407 13.83 12.24 -6.32
C ALA A 407 14.20 12.47 -4.85
N GLN A 408 14.64 11.40 -4.21
CA GLN A 408 15.35 11.43 -2.94
C GLN A 408 16.78 10.99 -3.21
N LEU A 409 17.73 11.93 -3.15
CA LEU A 409 19.15 11.65 -3.38
C LEU A 409 19.86 11.55 -2.04
N GLY A 410 20.63 10.48 -1.82
CA GLY A 410 21.37 10.25 -0.60
C GLY A 410 22.82 9.92 -0.85
N LEU A 411 23.72 10.59 -0.15
CA LEU A 411 25.16 10.33 -0.12
C LEU A 411 25.59 10.11 1.33
N TYR A 412 26.46 9.12 1.59
CA TYR A 412 26.89 8.81 2.94
C TYR A 412 28.31 8.27 3.02
N ILE A 413 28.90 8.48 4.19
CA ILE A 413 30.20 7.94 4.60
C ILE A 413 30.13 7.49 6.05
N GLN A 414 30.75 6.38 6.36
CA GLN A 414 30.85 5.84 7.73
C GLN A 414 32.21 5.18 7.94
N ASP A 415 32.73 5.28 9.16
CA ASP A 415 33.84 4.47 9.64
C ASP A 415 33.39 3.68 10.87
N GLU A 416 33.70 2.41 10.89
CA GLU A 416 33.67 1.57 12.08
C GLU A 416 35.13 1.30 12.48
N TRP A 417 35.56 1.97 13.55
CA TRP A 417 36.90 1.88 14.09
C TRP A 417 36.96 0.94 15.29
N ARG A 418 37.80 -0.06 15.21
CA ARG A 418 38.06 -1.07 16.26
C ARG A 418 39.50 -0.99 16.74
N PRO A 419 39.86 -0.04 17.65
CA PRO A 419 41.23 0.12 18.14
C PRO A 419 41.73 -1.11 18.89
N ASN A 420 40.85 -1.87 19.53
CA ASN A 420 41.13 -3.14 20.19
C ASN A 420 39.90 -4.06 20.16
N ALA A 421 40.00 -5.26 20.74
CA ALA A 421 38.91 -6.25 20.71
C ALA A 421 37.67 -5.83 21.52
N ASP A 422 37.84 -4.96 22.50
CA ASP A 422 36.78 -4.63 23.47
C ASP A 422 36.03 -3.33 23.11
N PHE A 423 36.56 -2.50 22.21
CA PHE A 423 35.95 -1.22 21.84
C PHE A 423 35.72 -1.09 20.35
N THR A 424 34.50 -0.68 19.98
CA THR A 424 34.12 -0.34 18.63
C THR A 424 33.46 1.04 18.65
N LEU A 425 33.91 1.96 17.80
CA LEU A 425 33.32 3.26 17.56
C LEU A 425 32.84 3.30 16.13
N THR A 426 31.54 3.56 15.93
CA THR A 426 30.94 3.79 14.62
C THR A 426 30.54 5.26 14.49
N TYR A 427 31.00 5.94 13.48
CA TYR A 427 30.64 7.34 13.21
C TYR A 427 30.50 7.57 11.71
N GLY A 428 29.56 8.43 11.34
CA GLY A 428 29.28 8.70 9.94
C GLY A 428 28.38 9.90 9.72
N MET A 429 28.26 10.25 8.48
CA MET A 429 27.40 11.33 8.00
C MET A 429 26.61 10.85 6.78
N ARG A 430 25.32 11.17 6.78
CA ARG A 430 24.46 11.06 5.61
C ARG A 430 23.93 12.43 5.24
N ILE A 431 23.88 12.71 3.95
CA ILE A 431 23.30 13.92 3.38
C ILE A 431 22.19 13.47 2.42
N ASP A 432 20.97 13.89 2.67
CA ASP A 432 19.81 13.63 1.82
C ASP A 432 19.34 14.93 1.17
N ASN A 433 18.93 14.82 -0.09
CA ASN A 433 18.43 15.95 -0.90
C ASN A 433 17.11 15.55 -1.58
N PRO A 434 15.95 15.95 -1.05
CA PRO A 434 14.68 15.81 -1.74
C PRO A 434 14.58 16.81 -2.88
N VAL A 435 14.26 16.32 -4.08
CA VAL A 435 14.12 17.12 -5.30
C VAL A 435 12.72 16.86 -5.88
N LEU A 436 11.97 17.93 -6.15
CA LEU A 436 10.73 17.90 -6.90
C LEU A 436 11.00 18.45 -8.29
N PHE A 437 10.73 17.66 -9.33
CA PHE A 437 10.99 18.04 -10.73
C PHE A 437 9.90 18.97 -11.26
N ASP A 438 8.67 18.79 -10.76
CA ASP A 438 7.51 19.55 -11.14
C ASP A 438 7.10 20.51 -10.01
N LYS A 439 6.53 21.65 -10.39
CA LYS A 439 6.01 22.64 -9.45
C LYS A 439 4.48 22.69 -9.56
N PRO A 440 3.76 22.87 -8.44
CA PRO A 440 2.34 23.16 -8.48
C PRO A 440 2.04 24.42 -9.27
N THR A 441 0.87 24.50 -9.85
CA THR A 441 0.38 25.73 -10.50
C THR A 441 0.33 26.86 -9.47
N VAL A 442 0.91 28.00 -9.82
CA VAL A 442 0.89 29.20 -8.99
C VAL A 442 -0.52 29.77 -8.97
N ASN A 443 -1.00 30.15 -7.79
CA ASN A 443 -2.22 30.92 -7.63
C ASN A 443 -1.88 32.35 -7.20
N ASP A 444 -1.81 33.26 -8.18
CA ASP A 444 -1.43 34.65 -7.95
C ASP A 444 -2.45 35.42 -7.12
N GLU A 445 -3.74 35.13 -7.26
CA GLU A 445 -4.80 35.76 -6.47
C GLU A 445 -4.61 35.41 -4.98
N PHE A 446 -4.42 34.13 -4.64
CA PHE A 446 -4.12 33.71 -3.28
C PHE A 446 -2.81 34.30 -2.79
N ASN A 447 -1.73 34.22 -3.57
CA ASN A 447 -0.39 34.67 -3.17
C ASN A 447 -0.32 36.18 -2.89
N ASN A 448 -1.21 36.98 -3.51
CA ASN A 448 -1.32 38.39 -3.29
C ASN A 448 -2.31 38.78 -2.18
N SER A 449 -3.06 37.83 -1.64
CA SER A 449 -4.03 38.07 -0.56
C SER A 449 -3.33 38.50 0.75
N ASP A 450 -4.05 39.23 1.60
CA ASP A 450 -3.56 39.62 2.92
C ASP A 450 -3.30 38.38 3.81
N LEU A 451 -4.07 37.31 3.64
CA LEU A 451 -3.90 36.05 4.37
C LEU A 451 -2.55 35.44 4.06
N ALA A 452 -2.22 35.30 2.78
CA ALA A 452 -0.96 34.71 2.31
C ALA A 452 0.24 35.52 2.79
N LYS A 453 0.17 36.85 2.68
CA LYS A 453 1.21 37.80 3.16
C LYS A 453 1.38 37.73 4.67
N LYS A 454 0.28 37.72 5.43
CA LYS A 454 0.28 37.67 6.90
C LYS A 454 0.96 36.39 7.43
N HIS A 455 0.74 35.26 6.78
CA HIS A 455 1.26 33.94 7.19
C HIS A 455 2.51 33.53 6.45
N ASN A 456 3.03 34.34 5.53
CA ASN A 456 4.19 34.05 4.70
C ASN A 456 4.07 32.71 3.98
N VAL A 457 2.90 32.40 3.38
CA VAL A 457 2.62 31.19 2.62
C VAL A 457 2.39 31.53 1.15
N ARG A 458 2.86 30.66 0.26
CA ARG A 458 2.71 30.81 -1.19
C ARG A 458 2.35 29.47 -1.81
N ILE A 459 1.38 29.45 -2.72
CA ILE A 459 1.07 28.31 -3.58
C ILE A 459 2.07 28.34 -4.75
N GLY A 460 2.68 27.19 -5.02
CA GLY A 460 3.72 27.01 -6.03
C GLY A 460 5.14 26.88 -5.45
N ASP A 461 5.36 27.25 -4.19
CA ASP A 461 6.64 27.00 -3.51
C ASP A 461 6.70 25.55 -3.01
N VAL A 462 7.79 24.87 -3.31
CA VAL A 462 8.00 23.48 -2.89
C VAL A 462 9.32 23.35 -2.13
N PRO A 463 9.41 22.47 -1.12
CA PRO A 463 10.64 22.25 -0.34
C PRO A 463 11.65 21.39 -1.11
N SER A 464 12.03 21.82 -2.31
CA SER A 464 12.96 21.11 -3.20
C SER A 464 14.39 21.59 -3.00
N GLY A 465 15.36 20.65 -3.07
CA GLY A 465 16.78 20.95 -3.05
C GLY A 465 17.35 21.36 -1.69
N LYS A 466 16.63 21.15 -0.59
CA LYS A 466 17.13 21.43 0.76
C LYS A 466 17.91 20.23 1.29
N LEU A 467 19.19 20.45 1.60
CA LEU A 467 20.05 19.40 2.15
C LEU A 467 19.67 19.07 3.60
N LEU A 468 19.50 17.81 3.89
CA LEU A 468 19.23 17.25 5.21
C LEU A 468 20.48 16.52 5.69
N TYR A 469 21.03 16.93 6.83
CA TYR A 469 22.25 16.36 7.41
C TYR A 469 21.91 15.43 8.56
N SER A 470 22.40 14.20 8.51
CA SER A 470 22.16 13.15 9.50
C SER A 470 23.48 12.58 10.03
N PRO A 471 24.15 13.27 10.97
CA PRO A 471 25.32 12.70 11.65
C PRO A 471 24.90 11.57 12.58
N ARG A 472 25.69 10.50 12.65
CA ARG A 472 25.46 9.35 13.51
C ARG A 472 26.74 8.97 14.22
N VAL A 473 26.63 8.66 15.51
CA VAL A 473 27.73 8.17 16.35
C VAL A 473 27.18 7.10 17.26
N GLY A 474 27.87 6.00 17.34
CA GLY A 474 27.56 4.91 18.26
C GLY A 474 28.84 4.24 18.71
N PHE A 475 28.86 3.67 19.93
CA PHE A 475 29.97 2.87 20.41
C PHE A 475 29.48 1.64 21.13
N ARG A 476 30.33 0.62 21.12
CA ARG A 476 30.20 -0.58 21.92
C ARG A 476 31.48 -0.80 22.68
N TRP A 477 31.37 -0.97 23.99
CA TRP A 477 32.52 -1.20 24.88
C TRP A 477 32.22 -2.36 25.80
N PHE A 478 33.05 -3.39 25.72
CA PHE A 478 33.10 -4.49 26.70
C PHE A 478 34.00 -4.08 27.83
N VAL A 479 33.41 -3.71 28.98
CA VAL A 479 34.15 -3.22 30.15
C VAL A 479 34.91 -4.33 30.84
N ASP A 480 34.34 -5.54 30.81
CA ASP A 480 34.97 -6.79 31.31
C ASP A 480 34.43 -7.99 30.51
N LYS A 481 34.90 -9.20 30.80
CA LYS A 481 34.46 -10.42 30.10
C LYS A 481 33.06 -10.91 30.48
N GLU A 482 32.41 -10.29 31.45
CA GLU A 482 31.08 -10.66 31.95
C GLU A 482 30.03 -9.63 31.62
N HIS A 483 30.40 -8.42 31.13
CA HIS A 483 29.48 -7.30 30.79
C HIS A 483 29.76 -6.72 29.42
#